data_25fd8c16b87f148222e371aedebcc1eb
#
_entry.id   25fd8c16b87f148222e371aedebcc1eb
#
_cell.length_a   1.000
_cell.length_b   1.000
_cell.length_c   1.000
_cell.angle_alpha   90.00
_cell.angle_beta   90.00
_cell.angle_gamma   90.00
#
_symmetry.space_group_name_H-M   'P 1'
#
loop_
_entity.id
_entity.type
_entity.pdbx_description
1 polymer ?
#
loop_
_entity_poly.entity_id
_entity_poly.type
_entity_poly.pdbx_seq_one_letter_code
_entity_poly.pdbx_strand_id
1 'polypeptide(L)'
;MKFNAMFQPINIGPMTVKNRFVVPPMGNNFANTDGSMSEQSAAYYRERAKGGFGLITIEATVVHKGAKGGPRKPCLYDDSTIESFRKVVDACHAEGAKVSVQLQNAGPEGNAKNAGAPIEAATRTS
;
A
#
# COMPACT_ATOMS: atom_id res chain seq x y z
N MET A 1 -7.65 -32.82 2.30
CA MET A 1 -7.49 -31.65 3.22
C MET A 1 -8.83 -30.95 3.33
N LYS A 2 -9.32 -30.69 4.54
CA LYS A 2 -10.69 -30.17 4.80
C LYS A 2 -10.93 -28.74 4.26
N PHE A 3 -9.86 -27.99 3.95
CA PHE A 3 -9.92 -26.58 3.48
C PHE A 3 -9.18 -26.38 2.15
N ASN A 4 -9.29 -27.32 1.25
CA ASN A 4 -8.53 -27.33 -0.01
C ASN A 4 -8.77 -26.04 -0.87
N ALA A 5 -10.00 -25.51 -0.88
CA ALA A 5 -10.34 -24.34 -1.68
C ALA A 5 -9.54 -23.07 -1.35
N MET A 6 -9.09 -22.90 -0.09
CA MET A 6 -8.31 -21.74 0.35
C MET A 6 -6.91 -21.70 -0.29
N PHE A 7 -6.35 -22.86 -0.62
CA PHE A 7 -5.01 -23.01 -1.17
C PHE A 7 -5.01 -23.15 -2.70
N GLN A 8 -6.19 -23.16 -3.33
CA GLN A 8 -6.28 -23.21 -4.79
C GLN A 8 -6.10 -21.81 -5.39
N PRO A 9 -5.45 -21.72 -6.56
CA PRO A 9 -5.36 -20.46 -7.29
C PRO A 9 -6.73 -19.86 -7.60
N ILE A 10 -6.77 -18.53 -7.73
CA ILE A 10 -7.96 -17.79 -8.14
C ILE A 10 -7.56 -16.72 -9.15
N ASN A 11 -8.44 -16.47 -10.12
CA ASN A 11 -8.26 -15.38 -11.07
C ASN A 11 -9.03 -14.14 -10.61
N ILE A 12 -8.34 -12.99 -10.63
CA ILE A 12 -8.93 -11.66 -10.44
C ILE A 12 -8.75 -10.92 -11.76
N GLY A 13 -9.79 -10.92 -12.62
CA GLY A 13 -9.63 -10.53 -14.00
C GLY A 13 -8.55 -11.38 -14.70
N PRO A 14 -7.56 -10.76 -15.37
CA PRO A 14 -6.47 -11.48 -16.03
C PRO A 14 -5.36 -11.94 -15.07
N MET A 15 -5.40 -11.53 -13.79
CA MET A 15 -4.36 -11.83 -12.82
C MET A 15 -4.64 -13.13 -12.08
N THR A 16 -3.72 -14.09 -12.14
CA THR A 16 -3.79 -15.31 -11.33
C THR A 16 -3.06 -15.12 -10.01
N VAL A 17 -3.77 -15.35 -8.90
CA VAL A 17 -3.24 -15.34 -7.53
C VAL A 17 -3.10 -16.77 -7.03
N LYS A 18 -1.96 -17.12 -6.42
CA LYS A 18 -1.60 -18.51 -6.08
C LYS A 18 -2.51 -19.19 -5.03
N ASN A 19 -3.25 -18.42 -4.25
CA ASN A 19 -4.21 -18.90 -3.26
C ASN A 19 -5.20 -17.77 -2.90
N ARG A 20 -6.11 -18.00 -1.97
CA ARG A 20 -7.16 -17.06 -1.57
C ARG A 20 -6.84 -16.27 -0.31
N PHE A 21 -5.59 -16.27 0.13
CA PHE A 21 -5.15 -15.45 1.27
C PHE A 21 -4.69 -14.08 0.80
N VAL A 22 -5.28 -13.05 1.39
CA VAL A 22 -4.99 -11.65 1.08
C VAL A 22 -4.57 -10.92 2.34
N VAL A 23 -3.49 -10.15 2.26
CA VAL A 23 -3.16 -9.15 3.28
C VAL A 23 -3.95 -7.88 2.95
N PRO A 24 -4.88 -7.44 3.80
CA PRO A 24 -5.63 -6.20 3.60
C PRO A 24 -4.74 -4.98 3.80
N PRO A 25 -5.16 -3.79 3.29
CA PRO A 25 -4.41 -2.56 3.49
C PRO A 25 -4.46 -2.12 4.95
N MET A 26 -3.34 -2.17 5.66
CA MET A 26 -3.22 -1.78 7.07
C MET A 26 -2.11 -0.76 7.25
N GLY A 27 -2.45 0.43 7.75
CA GLY A 27 -1.48 1.48 8.06
C GLY A 27 -0.49 1.03 9.12
N ASN A 28 0.80 1.03 8.78
CA ASN A 28 1.87 0.57 9.68
C ASN A 28 2.82 1.70 10.11
N ASN A 29 2.74 2.86 9.44
CA ASN A 29 3.61 4.02 9.70
C ASN A 29 5.12 3.74 9.53
N PHE A 30 5.48 2.85 8.62
CA PHE A 30 6.88 2.53 8.32
C PHE A 30 7.45 3.34 7.15
N ALA A 31 6.62 4.03 6.37
CA ALA A 31 7.10 4.89 5.31
C ALA A 31 7.99 6.03 5.86
N ASN A 32 8.86 6.56 5.01
CA ASN A 32 9.66 7.74 5.32
C ASN A 32 8.77 9.00 5.33
N THR A 33 9.26 10.08 5.91
CA THR A 33 8.51 11.34 6.00
C THR A 33 8.30 12.01 4.63
N ASP A 34 9.16 11.72 3.66
CA ASP A 34 9.00 12.17 2.27
C ASP A 34 7.94 11.39 1.48
N GLY A 35 7.39 10.32 2.06
CA GLY A 35 6.38 9.47 1.44
C GLY A 35 6.95 8.27 0.69
N SER A 36 8.26 8.11 0.62
CA SER A 36 8.91 6.92 0.06
C SER A 36 8.75 5.70 0.98
N MET A 37 8.77 4.50 0.38
CA MET A 37 8.78 3.26 1.15
C MET A 37 10.15 3.05 1.78
N SER A 38 10.19 2.79 3.09
CA SER A 38 11.44 2.50 3.81
C SER A 38 11.85 1.02 3.64
N GLU A 39 13.07 0.69 4.04
CA GLU A 39 13.52 -0.71 4.13
C GLU A 39 12.65 -1.53 5.11
N GLN A 40 12.16 -0.89 6.17
CA GLN A 40 11.23 -1.53 7.11
C GLN A 40 9.88 -1.83 6.44
N SER A 41 9.39 -0.95 5.57
CA SER A 41 8.19 -1.22 4.76
C SER A 41 8.41 -2.42 3.85
N ALA A 42 9.54 -2.48 3.15
CA ALA A 42 9.88 -3.58 2.25
C ALA A 42 9.96 -4.92 3.01
N ALA A 43 10.63 -4.93 4.15
CA ALA A 43 10.71 -6.11 5.01
C ALA A 43 9.33 -6.55 5.50
N TYR A 44 8.49 -5.61 5.95
CA TYR A 44 7.13 -5.89 6.44
C TYR A 44 6.27 -6.61 5.41
N TYR A 45 6.25 -6.13 4.17
CA TYR A 45 5.45 -6.73 3.10
C TYR A 45 6.06 -8.04 2.60
N ARG A 46 7.39 -8.10 2.47
CA ARG A 46 8.11 -9.32 2.07
C ARG A 46 7.85 -10.48 3.03
N GLU A 47 7.91 -10.26 4.35
CA GLU A 47 7.68 -11.35 5.33
C GLU A 47 6.27 -11.93 5.22
N ARG A 48 5.27 -11.13 4.86
CA ARG A 48 3.91 -11.61 4.59
C ARG A 48 3.83 -12.42 3.31
N ALA A 49 4.48 -11.96 2.25
CA ALA A 49 4.58 -12.69 0.99
C ALA A 49 5.29 -14.04 1.19
N LYS A 50 6.40 -14.05 1.94
CA LYS A 50 7.15 -15.25 2.34
C LYS A 50 6.31 -16.20 3.19
N GLY A 51 5.44 -15.67 4.05
CA GLY A 51 4.46 -16.44 4.82
C GLY A 51 3.38 -17.11 3.99
N GLY A 52 3.36 -16.90 2.66
CA GLY A 52 2.50 -17.63 1.73
C GLY A 52 1.27 -16.88 1.23
N PHE A 53 1.03 -15.65 1.64
CA PHE A 53 -0.09 -14.86 1.11
C PHE A 53 0.00 -14.70 -0.41
N GLY A 54 -1.13 -14.89 -1.10
CA GLY A 54 -1.19 -14.78 -2.56
C GLY A 54 -1.28 -13.34 -3.06
N LEU A 55 -1.95 -12.48 -2.32
CA LEU A 55 -2.10 -11.06 -2.64
C LEU A 55 -1.72 -10.21 -1.43
N ILE A 56 -0.89 -9.20 -1.65
CA ILE A 56 -0.50 -8.22 -0.64
C ILE A 56 -1.06 -6.86 -1.06
N THR A 57 -1.88 -6.24 -0.21
CA THR A 57 -2.35 -4.87 -0.45
C THR A 57 -1.54 -3.90 0.40
N ILE A 58 -0.80 -3.01 -0.29
CA ILE A 58 -0.08 -1.92 0.37
C ILE A 58 -1.08 -0.97 1.02
N GLU A 59 -0.74 -0.47 2.20
CA GLU A 59 -1.56 0.44 2.99
C GLU A 59 -2.04 1.67 2.22
N ALA A 60 -2.97 2.39 2.82
CA ALA A 60 -3.50 3.66 2.32
C ALA A 60 -2.36 4.60 1.88
N THR A 61 -2.25 4.78 0.57
CA THR A 61 -1.19 5.51 -0.12
C THR A 61 -1.75 6.80 -0.70
N VAL A 62 -1.13 7.89 -0.35
CA VAL A 62 -1.61 9.25 -0.64
C VAL A 62 -1.40 9.59 -2.10
N VAL A 63 -2.47 10.02 -2.78
CA VAL A 63 -2.45 10.35 -4.23
C VAL A 63 -2.38 11.85 -4.53
N HIS A 64 -2.46 12.70 -3.51
CA HIS A 64 -2.37 14.14 -3.65
C HIS A 64 -1.62 14.78 -2.48
N LYS A 65 -0.78 15.77 -2.75
CA LYS A 65 0.07 16.39 -1.72
C LYS A 65 -0.74 16.94 -0.53
N GLY A 66 -1.85 17.62 -0.79
CA GLY A 66 -2.74 18.15 0.24
C GLY A 66 -3.56 17.10 1.02
N ALA A 67 -3.50 15.82 0.63
CA ALA A 67 -4.31 14.76 1.21
C ALA A 67 -3.58 13.93 2.28
N LYS A 68 -2.36 14.33 2.69
CA LYS A 68 -1.53 13.57 3.63
C LYS A 68 -2.01 13.76 5.07
N GLY A 69 -2.66 12.75 5.66
CA GLY A 69 -3.20 12.79 7.02
C GLY A 69 -2.16 12.55 8.13
N GLY A 70 -1.04 11.88 7.84
CA GLY A 70 -0.01 11.55 8.81
C GLY A 70 1.41 11.69 8.25
N PRO A 71 2.44 11.86 9.12
CA PRO A 71 3.80 12.16 8.68
C PRO A 71 4.46 11.00 7.92
N ARG A 72 4.17 9.77 8.29
CA ARG A 72 4.79 8.56 7.75
C ARG A 72 3.81 7.73 6.91
N LYS A 73 3.12 8.41 6.00
CA LYS A 73 2.23 7.79 5.00
C LYS A 73 2.94 7.66 3.67
N PRO A 74 2.84 6.50 3.00
CA PRO A 74 3.37 6.35 1.66
C PRO A 74 2.61 7.25 0.69
N CYS A 75 3.31 7.78 -0.31
CA CYS A 75 2.78 8.73 -1.28
C CYS A 75 3.10 8.30 -2.71
N LEU A 76 2.12 8.47 -3.61
CA LEU A 76 2.23 8.21 -5.05
C LEU A 76 1.62 9.37 -5.85
N TYR A 77 1.89 10.61 -5.43
CA TYR A 77 1.41 11.79 -6.13
C TYR A 77 2.44 12.38 -7.11
N ASP A 78 3.65 11.86 -7.12
CA ASP A 78 4.70 12.16 -8.10
C ASP A 78 5.66 10.98 -8.29
N ASP A 79 6.57 11.09 -9.23
CA ASP A 79 7.45 9.98 -9.63
C ASP A 79 8.63 9.73 -8.67
N SER A 80 8.88 10.62 -7.72
CA SER A 80 10.05 10.54 -6.81
C SER A 80 10.03 9.28 -5.93
N THR A 81 8.86 8.71 -5.67
CA THR A 81 8.69 7.55 -4.80
C THR A 81 8.64 6.21 -5.55
N ILE A 82 8.53 6.22 -6.88
CA ILE A 82 8.34 5.01 -7.72
C ILE A 82 9.38 3.94 -7.39
N GLU A 83 10.66 4.30 -7.34
CA GLU A 83 11.73 3.33 -7.11
C GLU A 83 11.62 2.64 -5.74
N SER A 84 11.17 3.36 -4.72
CA SER A 84 10.96 2.80 -3.38
C SER A 84 9.79 1.80 -3.36
N PHE A 85 8.71 2.08 -4.08
CA PHE A 85 7.58 1.15 -4.27
C PHE A 85 8.01 -0.07 -5.09
N ARG A 86 8.82 0.11 -6.14
CA ARG A 86 9.37 -0.98 -6.96
C ARG A 86 10.07 -2.02 -6.07
N LYS A 87 10.94 -1.58 -5.15
CA LYS A 87 11.62 -2.48 -4.20
C LYS A 87 10.65 -3.34 -3.38
N VAL A 88 9.55 -2.75 -2.91
CA VAL A 88 8.51 -3.48 -2.17
C VAL A 88 7.82 -4.50 -3.07
N VAL A 89 7.44 -4.08 -4.27
CA VAL A 89 6.76 -4.94 -5.25
C VAL A 89 7.64 -6.12 -5.66
N ASP A 90 8.90 -5.85 -6.00
CA ASP A 90 9.87 -6.88 -6.42
C ASP A 90 10.13 -7.88 -5.29
N ALA A 91 10.24 -7.40 -4.04
CA ALA A 91 10.41 -8.27 -2.87
C ALA A 91 9.21 -9.21 -2.65
N CYS A 92 7.98 -8.72 -2.88
CA CYS A 92 6.77 -9.55 -2.80
C CYS A 92 6.65 -10.51 -3.98
N HIS A 93 6.96 -10.06 -5.20
CA HIS A 93 6.95 -10.89 -6.40
C HIS A 93 7.96 -12.03 -6.33
N ALA A 94 9.15 -11.80 -5.76
CA ALA A 94 10.17 -12.83 -5.54
C ALA A 94 9.64 -13.99 -4.67
N GLU A 95 8.69 -13.73 -3.78
CA GLU A 95 8.02 -14.73 -2.95
C GLU A 95 6.71 -15.28 -3.59
N GLY A 96 6.44 -14.94 -4.84
CA GLY A 96 5.28 -15.40 -5.61
C GLY A 96 3.94 -14.76 -5.21
N ALA A 97 3.93 -13.68 -4.45
CA ALA A 97 2.73 -12.89 -4.17
C ALA A 97 2.46 -11.89 -5.28
N LYS A 98 1.19 -11.54 -5.50
CA LYS A 98 0.77 -10.37 -6.27
C LYS A 98 0.63 -9.17 -5.34
N VAL A 99 0.74 -7.96 -5.90
CA VAL A 99 0.66 -6.72 -5.12
C VAL A 99 -0.44 -5.83 -5.67
N SER A 100 -1.20 -5.24 -4.77
CA SER A 100 -2.11 -4.12 -5.02
C SER A 100 -1.81 -2.98 -4.06
N VAL A 101 -2.36 -1.80 -4.29
CA VAL A 101 -2.21 -0.64 -3.42
C VAL A 101 -3.58 -0.01 -3.17
N GLN A 102 -3.84 0.41 -1.94
CA GLN A 102 -5.01 1.21 -1.61
C GLN A 102 -4.69 2.69 -1.85
N LEU A 103 -5.26 3.29 -2.88
CA LEU A 103 -5.13 4.72 -3.14
C LEU A 103 -6.03 5.51 -2.19
N GLN A 104 -5.50 6.57 -1.59
CA GLN A 104 -6.21 7.37 -0.58
C GLN A 104 -6.07 8.87 -0.83
N ASN A 105 -7.19 9.57 -0.67
CA ASN A 105 -7.23 11.00 -0.39
C ASN A 105 -7.94 11.20 0.95
N ALA A 106 -7.27 11.80 1.94
CA ALA A 106 -7.82 12.01 3.26
C ALA A 106 -8.89 13.12 3.31
N GLY A 107 -9.01 13.92 2.24
CA GLY A 107 -9.97 15.01 2.19
C GLY A 107 -9.84 15.93 3.41
N PRO A 108 -10.96 16.29 4.08
CA PRO A 108 -10.93 17.19 5.24
C PRO A 108 -10.15 16.65 6.45
N GLU A 109 -9.92 15.34 6.52
CA GLU A 109 -9.10 14.68 7.55
C GLU A 109 -7.59 14.79 7.26
N GLY A 110 -7.20 15.45 6.19
CA GLY A 110 -5.82 15.77 5.88
C GLY A 110 -5.19 16.66 6.96
N ASN A 111 -3.87 16.74 7.00
CA ASN A 111 -3.13 17.59 7.94
C ASN A 111 -2.14 18.45 7.16
N ALA A 112 -2.41 19.75 7.08
CA ALA A 112 -1.61 20.70 6.31
C ALA A 112 -0.13 20.71 6.73
N LYS A 113 0.19 20.54 8.01
CA LYS A 113 1.56 20.46 8.51
C LYS A 113 2.28 19.20 7.97
N ASN A 114 1.61 18.06 7.95
CA ASN A 114 2.18 16.81 7.42
C ASN A 114 2.24 16.81 5.89
N ALA A 115 1.30 17.49 5.25
CA ALA A 115 1.22 17.60 3.79
C ALA A 115 2.25 18.61 3.23
N GLY A 116 2.61 19.62 4.00
CA GLY A 116 3.37 20.78 3.51
C GLY A 116 2.62 21.54 2.41
N ALA A 117 1.28 21.44 2.39
CA ALA A 117 0.38 22.04 1.43
C ALA A 117 -1.01 22.24 2.06
N PRO A 118 -1.86 23.14 1.53
CA PRO A 118 -3.24 23.26 1.99
C PRO A 118 -4.01 21.94 1.87
N ILE A 119 -4.93 21.72 2.81
CA ILE A 119 -5.85 20.57 2.76
C ILE A 119 -6.87 20.82 1.65
N GLU A 120 -7.17 19.79 0.89
CA GLU A 120 -8.20 19.79 -0.14
C GLU A 120 -9.35 18.85 0.24
N ALA A 121 -10.58 19.34 0.07
CA ALA A 121 -11.79 18.57 0.26
C ALA A 121 -12.77 18.83 -0.90
N ALA A 122 -13.64 17.89 -1.19
CA ALA A 122 -14.63 18.00 -2.25
C ALA A 122 -15.65 19.13 -1.98
N THR A 123 -15.87 19.46 -0.69
CA THR A 123 -16.73 20.56 -0.25
C THR A 123 -16.05 21.35 0.86
N ARG A 124 -16.36 22.65 0.98
CA ARG A 124 -15.95 23.43 2.15
C ARG A 124 -16.62 22.85 3.39
N THR A 125 -15.82 22.47 4.37
CA THR A 125 -16.30 22.26 5.73
C THR A 125 -16.51 23.61 6.38
N SER A 126 -17.74 23.89 6.79
CA SER A 126 -18.10 25.09 7.57
C SER A 126 -17.42 25.10 8.92
#